data_e097f0ad9d434813dff7f3e90bf2ea4f
#
_entry.id   e097f0ad9d434813dff7f3e90bf2ea4f
#
_cell.length_a   1.000
_cell.length_b   1.000
_cell.length_c   1.000
_cell.angle_alpha   90.00
_cell.angle_beta   90.00
_cell.angle_gamma   90.00
#
_symmetry.space_group_name_H-M   'P 1'
#
loop_
_entity.id
_entity.type
_entity.pdbx_description
1 polymer ?
#
loop_
_entity_poly.entity_id
_entity_poly.type
_entity_poly.pdbx_seq_one_letter_code
_entity_poly.pdbx_strand_id
1 'polypeptide(L)'
;MALPQSSTERLPMGALLALAMTGFICIVTETLPAGLLAQISSGLEVSSSLAGQMVTVYALGSLLAAIPLTIATQGWRRRHVLLLTIVGFLLFNSITAWSSSYGMTLVARFFAGASAGLAWSLLAGYARRMVAPHMQGRAMAVAMVGTPIALSLGVPLGTWLGALVGWRTAFGLMSGLTLVLMVWVLVKVPDYPGQSASQRIGLRQVLLTPGVRSVLGVVMTWMLAHNILYTYIAPFVAPAGLGNDVDIVLLVFGLAALAGIWLTGRLVDRHLRKAVLASLGTFAAIALVFGFFAQSATVIYAGVLVWGLSFGGAATLLQTALADSAGEGADVALSLNVVVWNSAIAIGALTGGVLLDQIGVGIFPWVLLVLLLAGLWIVFSARQYGFPEGQRQSPEFS
;
A
#
# COMPACT_ATOMS: atom_id res chain seq x y z
N MET A 1 -15.15 8.66 43.71
CA MET A 1 -13.69 8.76 43.84
C MET A 1 -13.10 8.54 42.44
N ALA A 2 -12.89 9.63 41.69
CA ALA A 2 -12.38 9.59 40.31
C ALA A 2 -10.87 9.35 40.35
N LEU A 3 -10.44 8.28 39.75
CA LEU A 3 -9.01 8.03 39.54
C LEU A 3 -8.45 9.13 38.65
N PRO A 4 -7.27 9.69 38.91
CA PRO A 4 -6.67 10.70 38.06
C PRO A 4 -6.31 10.07 36.74
N GLN A 5 -6.97 10.49 35.65
CA GLN A 5 -6.53 10.28 34.31
C GLN A 5 -5.22 11.06 34.14
N SER A 6 -4.08 10.41 34.30
CA SER A 6 -2.83 10.93 33.82
C SER A 6 -2.89 10.89 32.29
N SER A 7 -3.46 11.93 31.70
CA SER A 7 -3.36 12.20 30.28
C SER A 7 -1.88 12.45 29.99
N THR A 8 -1.17 11.44 29.54
CA THR A 8 0.19 11.62 29.02
C THR A 8 0.09 12.52 27.78
N GLU A 9 0.45 13.80 27.96
CA GLU A 9 0.56 14.79 26.86
C GLU A 9 1.61 14.39 25.80
N ARG A 10 2.25 13.24 25.99
CA ARG A 10 3.31 12.75 25.10
C ARG A 10 2.85 11.55 24.29
N LEU A 11 3.19 11.57 22.99
CA LEU A 11 2.98 10.41 22.12
C LEU A 11 3.76 9.19 22.62
N PRO A 12 3.14 8.00 22.73
CA PRO A 12 3.84 6.75 23.06
C PRO A 12 4.67 6.26 21.88
N MET A 13 5.78 6.97 21.58
CA MET A 13 6.59 6.77 20.37
C MET A 13 7.02 5.32 20.19
N GLY A 14 7.43 4.64 21.28
CA GLY A 14 7.88 3.25 21.17
C GLY A 14 6.79 2.28 20.70
N ALA A 15 5.53 2.50 21.08
CA ALA A 15 4.40 1.71 20.63
C ALA A 15 3.96 2.10 19.20
N LEU A 16 3.91 3.39 18.89
CA LEU A 16 3.55 3.89 17.55
C LEU A 16 4.56 3.48 16.49
N LEU A 17 5.86 3.51 16.82
CA LEU A 17 6.91 3.03 15.92
C LEU A 17 6.88 1.52 15.72
N ALA A 18 6.42 0.73 16.69
CA ALA A 18 6.17 -0.70 16.50
C ALA A 18 5.01 -0.93 15.50
N LEU A 19 3.96 -0.10 15.52
CA LEU A 19 2.91 -0.14 14.49
C LEU A 19 3.46 0.29 13.13
N ALA A 20 4.29 1.32 13.06
CA ALA A 20 4.96 1.75 11.84
C ALA A 20 5.84 0.63 11.25
N MET A 21 6.58 -0.09 12.09
CA MET A 21 7.38 -1.25 11.67
C MET A 21 6.50 -2.40 11.17
N THR A 22 5.31 -2.60 11.75
CA THR A 22 4.34 -3.57 11.21
C THR A 22 3.94 -3.18 9.78
N GLY A 23 3.56 -1.91 9.53
CA GLY A 23 3.26 -1.40 8.21
C GLY A 23 4.44 -1.51 7.23
N PHE A 24 5.65 -1.23 7.71
CA PHE A 24 6.91 -1.42 6.94
C PHE A 24 7.06 -2.88 6.47
N ILE A 25 6.92 -3.85 7.38
CA ILE A 25 7.03 -5.28 7.05
C ILE A 25 5.92 -5.70 6.07
N CYS A 26 4.68 -5.22 6.25
CA CYS A 26 3.59 -5.47 5.30
C CYS A 26 3.99 -5.07 3.88
N ILE A 27 4.42 -3.81 3.70
CA ILE A 27 4.73 -3.25 2.38
C ILE A 27 5.97 -3.91 1.76
N VAL A 28 7.06 -4.07 2.51
CA VAL A 28 8.27 -4.73 1.96
C VAL A 28 7.98 -6.17 1.59
N THR A 29 7.28 -6.93 2.43
CA THR A 29 6.88 -8.31 2.12
C THR A 29 6.04 -8.37 0.84
N GLU A 30 5.12 -7.42 0.64
CA GLU A 30 4.25 -7.33 -0.53
C GLU A 30 5.03 -7.06 -1.81
N THR A 31 5.88 -6.03 -1.79
CA THR A 31 6.45 -5.41 -2.99
C THR A 31 7.84 -5.94 -3.35
N LEU A 32 8.55 -6.58 -2.42
CA LEU A 32 9.89 -7.13 -2.66
C LEU A 32 9.98 -8.05 -3.90
N PRO A 33 8.98 -8.91 -4.23
CA PRO A 33 9.04 -9.70 -5.45
C PRO A 33 9.17 -8.89 -6.74
N ALA A 34 8.63 -7.67 -6.79
CA ALA A 34 8.74 -6.81 -7.98
C ALA A 34 10.20 -6.42 -8.28
N GLY A 35 10.98 -6.13 -7.23
CA GLY A 35 12.40 -5.81 -7.37
C GLY A 35 13.29 -7.03 -7.63
N LEU A 36 12.83 -8.23 -7.30
CA LEU A 36 13.60 -9.48 -7.39
C LEU A 36 13.01 -10.44 -8.45
N LEU A 37 12.20 -9.94 -9.37
CA LEU A 37 11.39 -10.74 -10.29
C LEU A 37 12.25 -11.72 -11.11
N ALA A 38 13.35 -11.25 -11.68
CA ALA A 38 14.25 -12.07 -12.50
C ALA A 38 14.91 -13.20 -11.69
N GLN A 39 15.32 -12.91 -10.44
CA GLN A 39 15.95 -13.90 -9.57
C GLN A 39 14.95 -14.94 -9.08
N ILE A 40 13.72 -14.53 -8.77
CA ILE A 40 12.63 -15.42 -8.36
C ILE A 40 12.24 -16.32 -9.53
N SER A 41 12.09 -15.76 -10.73
CA SER A 41 11.81 -16.47 -11.98
C SER A 41 12.84 -17.57 -12.22
N SER A 42 14.12 -17.22 -12.18
CA SER A 42 15.22 -18.18 -12.32
C SER A 42 15.27 -19.21 -11.17
N GLY A 43 15.12 -18.74 -9.94
CA GLY A 43 15.27 -19.59 -8.74
C GLY A 43 14.10 -20.56 -8.49
N LEU A 44 12.95 -20.35 -9.10
CA LEU A 44 11.77 -21.22 -9.07
C LEU A 44 11.48 -21.87 -10.42
N GLU A 45 12.32 -21.62 -11.45
CA GLU A 45 12.20 -22.15 -12.82
C GLU A 45 10.82 -21.83 -13.46
N VAL A 46 10.36 -20.59 -13.30
CA VAL A 46 9.06 -20.11 -13.81
C VAL A 46 9.25 -18.86 -14.66
N SER A 47 8.24 -18.48 -15.46
CA SER A 47 8.26 -17.22 -16.20
C SER A 47 8.21 -16.00 -15.27
N SER A 48 8.63 -14.83 -15.74
CA SER A 48 8.51 -13.56 -15.01
C SER A 48 7.06 -13.23 -14.68
N SER A 49 6.13 -13.61 -15.58
CA SER A 49 4.69 -13.48 -15.34
C SER A 49 4.25 -14.32 -14.14
N LEU A 50 4.64 -15.60 -14.09
CA LEU A 50 4.34 -16.47 -12.95
C LEU A 50 5.01 -15.96 -11.65
N ALA A 51 6.25 -15.50 -11.71
CA ALA A 51 6.91 -14.89 -10.55
C ALA A 51 6.12 -13.65 -10.05
N GLY A 52 5.59 -12.83 -10.95
CA GLY A 52 4.74 -11.68 -10.62
C GLY A 52 3.43 -12.06 -9.90
N GLN A 53 2.91 -13.29 -10.11
CA GLN A 53 1.73 -13.77 -9.40
C GLN A 53 1.94 -13.91 -7.89
N MET A 54 3.18 -13.89 -7.40
CA MET A 54 3.45 -13.79 -5.96
C MET A 54 2.87 -12.51 -5.34
N VAL A 55 2.80 -11.41 -6.09
CA VAL A 55 2.15 -10.15 -5.68
C VAL A 55 0.63 -10.30 -5.73
N THR A 56 0.10 -10.88 -6.83
CA THR A 56 -1.33 -11.14 -6.98
C THR A 56 -1.89 -11.98 -5.83
N VAL A 57 -1.23 -13.10 -5.53
CA VAL A 57 -1.69 -14.04 -4.51
C VAL A 57 -1.61 -13.45 -3.10
N TYR A 58 -0.58 -12.64 -2.82
CA TYR A 58 -0.51 -11.89 -1.57
C TYR A 58 -1.68 -10.90 -1.44
N ALA A 59 -1.94 -10.10 -2.48
CA ALA A 59 -3.04 -9.15 -2.48
C ALA A 59 -4.42 -9.84 -2.37
N LEU A 60 -4.60 -11.01 -3.02
CA LEU A 60 -5.80 -11.83 -2.86
C LEU A 60 -5.95 -12.34 -1.42
N GLY A 61 -4.86 -12.79 -0.78
CA GLY A 61 -4.87 -13.17 0.62
C GLY A 61 -5.31 -12.02 1.52
N SER A 62 -4.75 -10.83 1.31
CA SER A 62 -5.11 -9.61 2.04
C SER A 62 -6.59 -9.23 1.83
N LEU A 63 -7.03 -9.22 0.59
CA LEU A 63 -8.40 -8.88 0.20
C LEU A 63 -9.43 -9.83 0.83
N LEU A 64 -9.23 -11.13 0.65
CA LEU A 64 -10.21 -12.14 1.07
C LEU A 64 -10.26 -12.31 2.59
N ALA A 65 -9.13 -12.09 3.28
CA ALA A 65 -9.03 -12.28 4.72
C ALA A 65 -9.34 -11.02 5.54
N ALA A 66 -9.18 -9.81 4.98
CA ALA A 66 -9.30 -8.56 5.74
C ALA A 66 -10.63 -8.45 6.50
N ILE A 67 -11.76 -8.60 5.82
CA ILE A 67 -13.09 -8.49 6.44
C ILE A 67 -13.40 -9.70 7.32
N PRO A 68 -13.30 -10.97 6.85
CA PRO A 68 -13.62 -12.14 7.66
C PRO A 68 -12.77 -12.24 8.94
N LEU A 69 -11.45 -12.04 8.85
CA LEU A 69 -10.57 -12.12 10.01
C LEU A 69 -10.80 -10.96 10.98
N THR A 70 -11.07 -9.75 10.47
CA THR A 70 -11.42 -8.62 11.32
C THR A 70 -12.68 -8.90 12.12
N ILE A 71 -13.73 -9.44 11.48
CA ILE A 71 -14.99 -9.80 12.14
C ILE A 71 -14.75 -10.91 13.17
N ALA A 72 -14.05 -11.97 12.80
CA ALA A 72 -13.78 -13.12 13.68
C ALA A 72 -12.98 -12.73 14.92
N THR A 73 -12.09 -11.72 14.80
CA THR A 73 -11.20 -11.28 15.88
C THR A 73 -11.68 -10.02 16.62
N GLN A 74 -12.87 -9.49 16.29
CA GLN A 74 -13.38 -8.25 16.91
C GLN A 74 -13.45 -8.29 18.45
N GLY A 75 -13.85 -9.44 19.01
CA GLY A 75 -13.93 -9.64 20.45
C GLY A 75 -12.59 -9.93 21.12
N TRP A 76 -11.52 -10.15 20.37
CA TRP A 76 -10.22 -10.54 20.91
C TRP A 76 -9.45 -9.31 21.41
N ARG A 77 -8.56 -9.53 22.38
CA ARG A 77 -7.64 -8.48 22.84
C ARG A 77 -6.73 -8.03 21.70
N ARG A 78 -6.61 -6.73 21.52
CA ARG A 78 -5.99 -6.13 20.32
C ARG A 78 -4.52 -6.51 20.13
N ARG A 79 -3.75 -6.61 21.24
CA ARG A 79 -2.35 -7.04 21.17
C ARG A 79 -2.20 -8.48 20.69
N HIS A 80 -3.12 -9.37 21.10
CA HIS A 80 -3.10 -10.76 20.60
C HIS A 80 -3.38 -10.84 19.10
N VAL A 81 -4.33 -10.04 18.60
CA VAL A 81 -4.62 -9.99 17.16
C VAL A 81 -3.43 -9.43 16.38
N LEU A 82 -2.76 -8.37 16.90
CA LEU A 82 -1.54 -7.84 16.28
C LEU A 82 -0.41 -8.88 16.27
N LEU A 83 -0.20 -9.60 17.37
CA LEU A 83 0.80 -10.67 17.44
C LEU A 83 0.48 -11.82 16.50
N LEU A 84 -0.80 -12.16 16.30
CA LEU A 84 -1.22 -13.17 15.32
C LEU A 84 -0.78 -12.77 13.90
N THR A 85 -0.92 -11.50 13.51
CA THR A 85 -0.47 -11.04 12.19
C THR A 85 1.06 -11.11 12.07
N ILE A 86 1.79 -10.75 13.13
CA ILE A 86 3.26 -10.79 13.17
C ILE A 86 3.76 -12.23 13.07
N VAL A 87 3.15 -13.18 13.81
CA VAL A 87 3.47 -14.61 13.72
C VAL A 87 3.19 -15.13 12.30
N GLY A 88 2.09 -14.68 11.67
CA GLY A 88 1.79 -15.01 10.28
C GLY A 88 2.91 -14.53 9.34
N PHE A 89 3.37 -13.29 9.46
CA PHE A 89 4.51 -12.80 8.66
C PHE A 89 5.79 -13.59 8.91
N LEU A 90 6.11 -13.90 10.16
CA LEU A 90 7.28 -14.70 10.51
C LEU A 90 7.22 -16.06 9.82
N LEU A 91 6.11 -16.78 9.97
CA LEU A 91 5.94 -18.12 9.44
C LEU A 91 5.98 -18.13 7.90
N PHE A 92 5.18 -17.29 7.26
CA PHE A 92 5.00 -17.36 5.82
C PHE A 92 6.12 -16.69 5.03
N ASN A 93 6.84 -15.70 5.57
CA ASN A 93 8.08 -15.23 5.00
C ASN A 93 9.19 -16.29 5.13
N SER A 94 9.27 -17.02 6.24
CA SER A 94 10.22 -18.12 6.40
C SER A 94 9.95 -19.26 5.43
N ILE A 95 8.68 -19.64 5.22
CA ILE A 95 8.31 -20.64 4.22
C ILE A 95 8.69 -20.14 2.82
N THR A 96 8.41 -18.88 2.48
CA THR A 96 8.81 -18.28 1.20
C THR A 96 10.32 -18.32 1.00
N ALA A 97 11.11 -18.05 2.05
CA ALA A 97 12.57 -18.09 2.01
C ALA A 97 13.13 -19.50 1.74
N TRP A 98 12.50 -20.53 2.30
CA TRP A 98 13.04 -21.90 2.21
C TRP A 98 12.43 -22.74 1.08
N SER A 99 11.27 -22.34 0.58
CA SER A 99 10.57 -23.12 -0.44
C SER A 99 11.35 -23.18 -1.77
N SER A 100 11.48 -24.37 -2.32
CA SER A 100 11.92 -24.62 -3.71
C SER A 100 10.73 -24.84 -4.65
N SER A 101 9.51 -24.96 -4.12
CA SER A 101 8.29 -25.18 -4.89
C SER A 101 7.54 -23.87 -5.12
N TYR A 102 7.24 -23.57 -6.38
CA TYR A 102 6.41 -22.40 -6.74
C TYR A 102 5.04 -22.45 -6.06
N GLY A 103 4.36 -23.62 -6.09
CA GLY A 103 3.05 -23.77 -5.45
C GLY A 103 3.08 -23.53 -3.94
N MET A 104 4.07 -24.05 -3.22
CA MET A 104 4.24 -23.80 -1.78
C MET A 104 4.53 -22.31 -1.52
N THR A 105 5.34 -21.69 -2.35
CA THR A 105 5.62 -20.26 -2.27
C THR A 105 4.34 -19.43 -2.43
N LEU A 106 3.47 -19.76 -3.40
CA LEU A 106 2.18 -19.08 -3.58
C LEU A 106 1.26 -19.25 -2.36
N VAL A 107 1.18 -20.46 -1.78
CA VAL A 107 0.41 -20.69 -0.55
C VAL A 107 0.94 -19.83 0.60
N ALA A 108 2.26 -19.77 0.78
CA ALA A 108 2.87 -18.91 1.80
C ALA A 108 2.57 -17.43 1.54
N ARG A 109 2.62 -16.98 0.29
CA ARG A 109 2.28 -15.60 -0.11
C ARG A 109 0.83 -15.26 0.18
N PHE A 110 -0.10 -16.19 -0.07
CA PHE A 110 -1.52 -16.00 0.25
C PHE A 110 -1.73 -15.74 1.75
N PHE A 111 -1.15 -16.58 2.62
CA PHE A 111 -1.32 -16.42 4.06
C PHE A 111 -0.52 -15.25 4.63
N ALA A 112 0.63 -14.87 4.05
CA ALA A 112 1.30 -13.62 4.38
C ALA A 112 0.41 -12.41 4.04
N GLY A 113 -0.26 -12.44 2.89
CA GLY A 113 -1.27 -11.44 2.50
C GLY A 113 -2.46 -11.41 3.46
N ALA A 114 -2.99 -12.56 3.88
CA ALA A 114 -4.06 -12.64 4.87
C ALA A 114 -3.65 -11.98 6.20
N SER A 115 -2.41 -12.19 6.62
CA SER A 115 -1.83 -11.53 7.80
C SER A 115 -1.76 -10.00 7.62
N ALA A 116 -1.40 -9.53 6.42
CA ALA A 116 -1.36 -8.11 6.09
C ALA A 116 -2.76 -7.48 6.12
N GLY A 117 -3.76 -8.12 5.52
CA GLY A 117 -5.14 -7.62 5.51
C GLY A 117 -5.69 -7.42 6.92
N LEU A 118 -5.40 -8.35 7.83
CA LEU A 118 -5.76 -8.21 9.24
C LEU A 118 -4.94 -7.10 9.93
N ALA A 119 -3.63 -6.99 9.65
CA ALA A 119 -2.78 -5.95 10.22
C ALA A 119 -3.27 -4.55 9.83
N TRP A 120 -3.53 -4.29 8.54
CA TRP A 120 -4.01 -2.99 8.08
C TRP A 120 -5.34 -2.57 8.70
N SER A 121 -6.24 -3.51 8.95
CA SER A 121 -7.51 -3.22 9.62
C SER A 121 -7.35 -2.84 11.10
N LEU A 122 -6.21 -3.15 11.71
CA LEU A 122 -5.92 -2.87 13.12
C LEU A 122 -5.15 -1.57 13.36
N LEU A 123 -4.17 -1.25 12.50
CA LEU A 123 -3.14 -0.24 12.79
C LEU A 123 -3.72 1.13 13.12
N ALA A 124 -4.66 1.62 12.31
CA ALA A 124 -5.28 2.94 12.51
C ALA A 124 -6.06 3.02 13.83
N GLY A 125 -6.95 2.06 14.07
CA GLY A 125 -7.73 1.99 15.30
C GLY A 125 -6.85 1.80 16.54
N TYR A 126 -5.74 1.08 16.41
CA TYR A 126 -4.79 0.87 17.50
C TYR A 126 -4.08 2.17 17.88
N ALA A 127 -3.53 2.89 16.89
CA ALA A 127 -2.86 4.17 17.10
C ALA A 127 -3.75 5.21 17.78
N ARG A 128 -5.02 5.31 17.34
CA ARG A 128 -6.01 6.24 17.92
C ARG A 128 -6.33 5.94 19.39
N ARG A 129 -6.33 4.67 19.80
CA ARG A 129 -6.62 4.27 21.20
C ARG A 129 -5.50 4.59 22.18
N MET A 130 -4.27 4.81 21.69
CA MET A 130 -3.10 5.07 22.53
C MET A 130 -3.02 6.51 23.04
N VAL A 131 -3.85 7.42 22.52
CA VAL A 131 -3.73 8.87 22.74
C VAL A 131 -5.09 9.53 22.93
N ALA A 132 -5.08 10.72 23.50
CA ALA A 132 -6.27 11.56 23.64
C ALA A 132 -6.79 12.01 22.24
N PRO A 133 -8.10 12.33 22.10
CA PRO A 133 -8.72 12.66 20.80
C PRO A 133 -7.98 13.72 19.99
N HIS A 134 -7.48 14.78 20.62
CA HIS A 134 -6.75 15.87 19.95
C HIS A 134 -5.36 15.49 19.39
N MET A 135 -4.83 14.30 19.75
CA MET A 135 -3.54 13.78 19.26
C MET A 135 -3.69 12.61 18.29
N GLN A 136 -4.90 12.15 18.01
CA GLN A 136 -5.13 10.95 17.18
C GLN A 136 -4.55 11.08 15.78
N GLY A 137 -4.64 12.25 15.14
CA GLY A 137 -4.05 12.51 13.83
C GLY A 137 -2.52 12.36 13.85
N ARG A 138 -1.85 12.93 14.86
CA ARG A 138 -0.39 12.78 15.04
C ARG A 138 0.02 11.34 15.30
N ALA A 139 -0.73 10.62 16.14
CA ALA A 139 -0.48 9.21 16.42
C ALA A 139 -0.61 8.35 15.16
N MET A 140 -1.65 8.58 14.36
CA MET A 140 -1.83 7.90 13.07
C MET A 140 -0.70 8.23 12.10
N ALA A 141 -0.28 9.50 11.99
CA ALA A 141 0.82 9.90 11.12
C ALA A 141 2.11 9.13 11.46
N VAL A 142 2.44 9.00 12.76
CA VAL A 142 3.61 8.22 13.20
C VAL A 142 3.42 6.73 12.89
N ALA A 143 2.25 6.16 13.19
CA ALA A 143 2.00 4.73 12.94
C ALA A 143 2.02 4.36 11.45
N MET A 144 1.67 5.29 10.56
CA MET A 144 1.65 5.07 9.11
C MET A 144 2.96 5.41 8.40
N VAL A 145 3.96 5.99 9.08
CA VAL A 145 5.25 6.37 8.46
C VAL A 145 6.04 5.16 7.93
N GLY A 146 5.73 3.96 8.41
CA GLY A 146 6.34 2.72 7.93
C GLY A 146 6.14 2.49 6.43
N THR A 147 4.98 2.84 5.88
CA THR A 147 4.69 2.69 4.44
C THR A 147 5.63 3.50 3.55
N PRO A 148 5.75 4.84 3.68
CA PRO A 148 6.68 5.60 2.86
C PRO A 148 8.14 5.20 3.07
N ILE A 149 8.55 4.84 4.29
CA ILE A 149 9.90 4.34 4.56
C ILE A 149 10.13 2.99 3.86
N ALA A 150 9.14 2.10 3.86
CA ALA A 150 9.21 0.83 3.15
C ALA A 150 9.43 1.04 1.65
N LEU A 151 8.60 1.88 1.02
CA LEU A 151 8.67 2.15 -0.42
C LEU A 151 9.96 2.89 -0.82
N SER A 152 10.42 3.82 0.01
CA SER A 152 11.59 4.65 -0.32
C SER A 152 12.94 4.00 -0.03
N LEU A 153 13.02 3.20 1.03
CA LEU A 153 14.26 2.59 1.49
C LEU A 153 14.17 1.07 1.59
N GLY A 154 13.06 0.55 2.13
CA GLY A 154 12.93 -0.88 2.41
C GLY A 154 12.97 -1.74 1.16
N VAL A 155 12.21 -1.36 0.13
CA VAL A 155 12.15 -2.12 -1.14
C VAL A 155 13.46 -1.99 -1.93
N PRO A 156 14.04 -0.79 -2.15
CA PRO A 156 15.33 -0.69 -2.82
C PRO A 156 16.46 -1.44 -2.10
N LEU A 157 16.55 -1.30 -0.77
CA LEU A 157 17.54 -2.03 0.01
C LEU A 157 17.32 -3.54 -0.03
N GLY A 158 16.08 -3.99 0.06
CA GLY A 158 15.72 -5.40 -0.06
C GLY A 158 16.05 -5.98 -1.45
N THR A 159 15.81 -5.21 -2.51
CA THR A 159 16.16 -5.56 -3.89
C THR A 159 17.68 -5.67 -4.05
N TRP A 160 18.41 -4.65 -3.58
CA TRP A 160 19.87 -4.65 -3.61
C TRP A 160 20.48 -5.81 -2.82
N LEU A 161 20.03 -6.05 -1.58
CA LEU A 161 20.45 -7.20 -0.79
C LEU A 161 20.12 -8.52 -1.48
N GLY A 162 18.91 -8.66 -2.02
CA GLY A 162 18.52 -9.85 -2.74
C GLY A 162 19.35 -10.10 -3.99
N ALA A 163 19.84 -9.04 -4.66
CA ALA A 163 20.78 -9.15 -5.75
C ALA A 163 22.14 -9.70 -5.32
N LEU A 164 22.62 -9.31 -4.12
CA LEU A 164 23.90 -9.73 -3.60
C LEU A 164 23.88 -11.14 -2.97
N VAL A 165 22.88 -11.43 -2.14
CA VAL A 165 22.83 -12.65 -1.30
C VAL A 165 21.71 -13.62 -1.66
N GLY A 166 20.98 -13.32 -2.72
CA GLY A 166 19.85 -14.11 -3.21
C GLY A 166 18.50 -13.71 -2.59
N TRP A 167 17.44 -13.83 -3.39
CA TRP A 167 16.07 -13.43 -3.01
C TRP A 167 15.53 -14.19 -1.78
N ARG A 168 15.93 -15.44 -1.61
CA ARG A 168 15.54 -16.25 -0.43
C ARG A 168 16.09 -15.66 0.86
N THR A 169 17.33 -15.20 0.86
CA THR A 169 17.96 -14.54 2.02
C THR A 169 17.26 -13.23 2.33
N ALA A 170 16.83 -12.46 1.32
CA ALA A 170 16.05 -11.25 1.55
C ALA A 170 14.73 -11.53 2.31
N PHE A 171 13.99 -12.57 1.94
CA PHE A 171 12.81 -13.01 2.70
C PHE A 171 13.16 -13.54 4.10
N GLY A 172 14.29 -14.22 4.26
CA GLY A 172 14.81 -14.65 5.57
C GLY A 172 15.13 -13.46 6.50
N LEU A 173 15.69 -12.39 5.96
CA LEU A 173 15.92 -11.15 6.70
C LEU A 173 14.60 -10.50 7.14
N MET A 174 13.56 -10.55 6.31
CA MET A 174 12.22 -10.09 6.70
C MET A 174 11.67 -10.91 7.88
N SER A 175 11.92 -12.23 7.92
CA SER A 175 11.58 -13.06 9.08
C SER A 175 12.35 -12.64 10.33
N GLY A 176 13.64 -12.33 10.20
CA GLY A 176 14.46 -11.81 11.29
C GLY A 176 13.94 -10.48 11.86
N LEU A 177 13.60 -9.54 10.97
CA LEU A 177 12.98 -8.26 11.37
C LEU A 177 11.63 -8.47 12.05
N THR A 178 10.85 -9.47 11.59
CA THR A 178 9.56 -9.80 12.19
C THR A 178 9.72 -10.36 13.61
N LEU A 179 10.78 -11.14 13.89
CA LEU A 179 11.11 -11.57 15.26
C LEU A 179 11.44 -10.39 16.16
N VAL A 180 12.25 -9.44 15.69
CA VAL A 180 12.56 -8.21 16.42
C VAL A 180 11.27 -7.43 16.71
N LEU A 181 10.39 -7.29 15.71
CA LEU A 181 9.10 -6.62 15.88
C LEU A 181 8.21 -7.32 16.91
N MET A 182 8.19 -8.66 16.91
CA MET A 182 7.39 -9.44 17.89
C MET A 182 7.80 -9.12 19.32
N VAL A 183 9.11 -9.11 19.60
CA VAL A 183 9.64 -8.72 20.91
C VAL A 183 9.31 -7.26 21.23
N TRP A 184 9.44 -6.37 20.26
CA TRP A 184 9.12 -4.95 20.42
C TRP A 184 7.66 -4.73 20.80
N VAL A 185 6.72 -5.39 20.11
CA VAL A 185 5.28 -5.32 20.40
C VAL A 185 4.98 -5.85 21.81
N LEU A 186 5.56 -6.98 22.19
CA LEU A 186 5.38 -7.55 23.53
C LEU A 186 5.80 -6.58 24.64
N VAL A 187 6.89 -5.84 24.45
CA VAL A 187 7.46 -4.95 25.46
C VAL A 187 6.80 -3.56 25.48
N LYS A 188 6.45 -3.00 24.32
CA LYS A 188 6.07 -1.58 24.21
C LYS A 188 4.62 -1.32 23.87
N VAL A 189 3.92 -2.25 23.24
CA VAL A 189 2.55 -2.01 22.77
C VAL A 189 1.56 -2.38 23.89
N PRO A 190 0.75 -1.42 24.38
CA PRO A 190 -0.26 -1.69 25.41
C PRO A 190 -1.36 -2.59 24.85
N ASP A 191 -1.97 -3.38 25.71
CA ASP A 191 -3.08 -4.24 25.32
C ASP A 191 -4.44 -3.58 25.58
N TYR A 192 -5.34 -3.70 24.61
CA TYR A 192 -6.69 -3.16 24.68
C TYR A 192 -7.74 -4.27 24.51
N PRO A 193 -8.91 -4.15 25.18
CA PRO A 193 -10.01 -5.08 24.96
C PRO A 193 -10.54 -5.00 23.52
N GLY A 194 -11.21 -6.04 23.07
CA GLY A 194 -11.94 -6.07 21.82
C GLY A 194 -13.11 -5.08 21.78
N GLN A 195 -13.70 -4.90 20.60
CA GLN A 195 -14.89 -4.05 20.42
C GLN A 195 -16.16 -4.84 20.65
N SER A 196 -17.17 -4.20 21.28
CA SER A 196 -18.51 -4.73 21.36
C SER A 196 -19.28 -4.58 20.03
N ALA A 197 -20.22 -5.49 19.77
CA ALA A 197 -20.91 -5.61 18.48
C ALA A 197 -21.90 -4.47 18.11
N SER A 198 -22.11 -3.48 18.98
CA SER A 198 -23.26 -2.57 18.94
C SER A 198 -23.13 -1.30 18.08
N GLN A 199 -22.00 -1.08 17.37
CA GLN A 199 -21.79 0.14 16.56
C GLN A 199 -21.44 -0.20 15.12
N ARG A 200 -22.40 -0.70 14.33
CA ARG A 200 -22.16 -1.03 12.92
C ARG A 200 -23.02 -0.20 11.98
N ILE A 201 -22.41 0.76 11.25
CA ILE A 201 -23.03 1.35 10.06
C ILE A 201 -22.93 0.31 8.93
N GLY A 202 -24.04 0.05 8.25
CA GLY A 202 -24.10 -0.99 7.21
C GLY A 202 -23.25 -0.63 5.99
N LEU A 203 -22.44 -1.57 5.52
CA LEU A 203 -21.56 -1.44 4.35
C LEU A 203 -22.29 -0.90 3.11
N ARG A 204 -23.52 -1.38 2.88
CA ARG A 204 -24.38 -0.95 1.75
C ARG A 204 -24.71 0.54 1.84
N GLN A 205 -24.99 1.06 3.01
CA GLN A 205 -25.35 2.46 3.20
C GLN A 205 -24.16 3.37 2.84
N VAL A 206 -22.96 3.02 3.28
CA VAL A 206 -21.74 3.77 2.97
C VAL A 206 -21.42 3.73 1.47
N LEU A 207 -21.55 2.57 0.83
CA LEU A 207 -21.37 2.43 -0.63
C LEU A 207 -22.35 3.28 -1.45
N LEU A 208 -23.56 3.53 -0.92
CA LEU A 208 -24.58 4.34 -1.60
C LEU A 208 -24.40 5.83 -1.32
N THR A 209 -23.53 6.22 -0.40
CA THR A 209 -23.24 7.64 -0.12
C THR A 209 -22.66 8.32 -1.36
N PRO A 210 -23.22 9.48 -1.77
CA PRO A 210 -22.71 10.22 -2.92
C PRO A 210 -21.20 10.52 -2.80
N GLY A 211 -20.45 10.30 -3.88
CA GLY A 211 -19.01 10.51 -3.93
C GLY A 211 -18.17 9.28 -3.56
N VAL A 212 -18.61 8.42 -2.65
CA VAL A 212 -17.82 7.24 -2.21
C VAL A 212 -17.45 6.34 -3.40
N ARG A 213 -18.41 6.00 -4.27
CA ARG A 213 -18.14 5.15 -5.44
C ARG A 213 -17.17 5.81 -6.42
N SER A 214 -17.28 7.12 -6.61
CA SER A 214 -16.38 7.86 -7.50
C SER A 214 -14.96 7.84 -6.98
N VAL A 215 -14.76 8.07 -5.67
CA VAL A 215 -13.43 8.00 -5.06
C VAL A 215 -12.87 6.57 -5.16
N LEU A 216 -13.65 5.55 -4.83
CA LEU A 216 -13.23 4.14 -4.98
C LEU A 216 -12.91 3.76 -6.43
N GLY A 217 -13.63 4.33 -7.41
CA GLY A 217 -13.31 4.17 -8.84
C GLY A 217 -11.95 4.76 -9.21
N VAL A 218 -11.61 5.94 -8.67
CA VAL A 218 -10.28 6.54 -8.85
C VAL A 218 -9.20 5.70 -8.15
N VAL A 219 -9.48 5.19 -6.94
CA VAL A 219 -8.57 4.24 -6.27
C VAL A 219 -8.28 3.05 -7.18
N MET A 220 -9.33 2.42 -7.73
CA MET A 220 -9.18 1.26 -8.60
C MET A 220 -8.31 1.58 -9.82
N THR A 221 -8.65 2.62 -10.58
CA THR A 221 -7.96 2.93 -11.85
C THR A 221 -6.51 3.37 -11.62
N TRP A 222 -6.27 4.23 -10.62
CA TRP A 222 -4.92 4.73 -10.32
C TRP A 222 -4.01 3.62 -9.78
N MET A 223 -4.52 2.84 -8.82
CA MET A 223 -3.76 1.74 -8.23
C MET A 223 -3.51 0.62 -9.22
N LEU A 224 -4.47 0.33 -10.11
CA LEU A 224 -4.31 -0.67 -11.16
C LEU A 224 -3.18 -0.26 -12.13
N ALA A 225 -3.19 1.00 -12.60
CA ALA A 225 -2.12 1.53 -13.45
C ALA A 225 -0.75 1.46 -12.75
N HIS A 226 -0.68 1.92 -11.50
CA HIS A 226 0.55 1.85 -10.72
C HIS A 226 1.08 0.41 -10.59
N ASN A 227 0.21 -0.55 -10.24
CA ASN A 227 0.64 -1.91 -9.96
C ASN A 227 1.03 -2.70 -11.21
N ILE A 228 0.44 -2.43 -12.39
CA ILE A 228 0.93 -3.00 -13.65
C ILE A 228 2.40 -2.62 -13.87
N LEU A 229 2.73 -1.33 -13.74
CA LEU A 229 4.10 -0.85 -13.95
C LEU A 229 5.04 -1.30 -12.83
N TYR A 230 4.63 -1.14 -11.58
CA TYR A 230 5.47 -1.42 -10.41
C TYR A 230 5.82 -2.90 -10.28
N THR A 231 4.86 -3.79 -10.46
CA THR A 231 5.08 -5.25 -10.34
C THR A 231 6.04 -5.76 -11.42
N TYR A 232 5.96 -5.21 -12.62
CA TYR A 232 6.78 -5.62 -13.76
C TYR A 232 7.81 -4.56 -14.15
N ILE A 233 8.30 -3.79 -13.17
CA ILE A 233 9.30 -2.73 -13.42
C ILE A 233 10.59 -3.31 -14.02
N ALA A 234 11.05 -4.47 -13.55
CA ALA A 234 12.28 -5.09 -14.02
C ALA A 234 12.24 -5.41 -15.54
N PRO A 235 11.25 -6.18 -16.06
CA PRO A 235 11.14 -6.37 -17.51
C PRO A 235 10.82 -5.07 -18.27
N PHE A 236 10.15 -4.10 -17.65
CA PHE A 236 9.85 -2.82 -18.30
C PHE A 236 11.09 -1.96 -18.57
N VAL A 237 12.06 -1.93 -17.64
CA VAL A 237 13.28 -1.13 -17.79
C VAL A 237 14.42 -1.87 -18.50
N ALA A 238 14.31 -3.19 -18.69
CA ALA A 238 15.33 -4.01 -19.33
C ALA A 238 15.68 -3.56 -20.77
N PRO A 239 14.72 -3.16 -21.64
CA PRO A 239 15.03 -2.67 -22.99
C PRO A 239 15.85 -1.36 -23.01
N ALA A 240 15.84 -0.59 -21.92
CA ALA A 240 16.66 0.61 -21.74
C ALA A 240 18.07 0.30 -21.19
N GLY A 241 18.42 -0.99 -21.04
CA GLY A 241 19.69 -1.43 -20.46
C GLY A 241 19.75 -1.40 -18.93
N LEU A 242 18.62 -1.18 -18.26
CA LEU A 242 18.54 -1.01 -16.79
C LEU A 242 18.08 -2.29 -16.05
N GLY A 243 18.17 -3.45 -16.69
CA GLY A 243 17.76 -4.72 -16.06
C GLY A 243 18.55 -5.10 -14.81
N ASN A 244 19.79 -4.63 -14.69
CA ASN A 244 20.64 -4.85 -13.51
C ASN A 244 20.57 -3.70 -12.48
N ASP A 245 19.90 -2.60 -12.80
CA ASP A 245 19.83 -1.38 -11.98
C ASP A 245 18.42 -1.15 -11.41
N VAL A 246 17.61 -2.22 -11.28
CA VAL A 246 16.23 -2.15 -10.82
C VAL A 246 16.13 -1.59 -9.40
N ASP A 247 17.10 -1.88 -8.55
CA ASP A 247 17.24 -1.34 -7.19
C ASP A 247 17.40 0.19 -7.21
N ILE A 248 18.24 0.71 -8.14
CA ILE A 248 18.44 2.16 -8.32
C ILE A 248 17.15 2.82 -8.86
N VAL A 249 16.49 2.19 -9.83
CA VAL A 249 15.20 2.67 -10.37
C VAL A 249 14.16 2.77 -9.26
N LEU A 250 14.04 1.74 -8.41
CA LEU A 250 13.12 1.73 -7.28
C LEU A 250 13.53 2.73 -6.19
N LEU A 251 14.82 2.94 -5.98
CA LEU A 251 15.32 3.98 -5.05
C LEU A 251 14.92 5.38 -5.54
N VAL A 252 15.09 5.68 -6.83
CA VAL A 252 14.67 6.96 -7.44
C VAL A 252 13.17 7.16 -7.25
N PHE A 253 12.36 6.12 -7.54
CA PHE A 253 10.91 6.14 -7.29
C PHE A 253 10.60 6.44 -5.82
N GLY A 254 11.23 5.73 -4.90
CA GLY A 254 10.96 5.85 -3.47
C GLY A 254 11.32 7.22 -2.90
N LEU A 255 12.49 7.76 -3.26
CA LEU A 255 12.91 9.11 -2.84
C LEU A 255 11.97 10.19 -3.41
N ALA A 256 11.58 10.06 -4.68
CA ALA A 256 10.61 10.94 -5.30
C ALA A 256 9.23 10.85 -4.63
N ALA A 257 8.80 9.64 -4.25
CA ALA A 257 7.55 9.43 -3.53
C ALA A 257 7.54 10.11 -2.14
N LEU A 258 8.67 10.10 -1.42
CA LEU A 258 8.81 10.86 -0.15
C LEU A 258 8.59 12.36 -0.38
N ALA A 259 9.19 12.93 -1.42
CA ALA A 259 8.96 14.32 -1.79
C ALA A 259 7.49 14.56 -2.16
N GLY A 260 6.86 13.62 -2.88
CA GLY A 260 5.44 13.64 -3.23
C GLY A 260 4.51 13.64 -2.02
N ILE A 261 4.78 12.82 -1.01
CA ILE A 261 4.02 12.79 0.26
C ILE A 261 4.12 14.15 0.96
N TRP A 262 5.33 14.69 1.06
CA TRP A 262 5.55 15.98 1.69
C TRP A 262 4.82 17.13 0.96
N LEU A 263 4.87 17.15 -0.38
CA LEU A 263 4.15 18.12 -1.20
C LEU A 263 2.63 17.98 -1.02
N THR A 264 2.14 16.73 -1.05
CA THR A 264 0.72 16.42 -0.83
C THR A 264 0.24 16.90 0.54
N GLY A 265 1.02 16.67 1.61
CA GLY A 265 0.67 17.11 2.96
C GLY A 265 0.45 18.62 3.07
N ARG A 266 1.08 19.42 2.19
CA ARG A 266 0.86 20.88 2.11
C ARG A 266 -0.34 21.30 1.28
N LEU A 267 -0.74 20.46 0.33
CA LEU A 267 -1.79 20.78 -0.64
C LEU A 267 -3.15 20.19 -0.28
N VAL A 268 -3.19 19.04 0.41
CA VAL A 268 -4.39 18.22 0.63
C VAL A 268 -5.51 19.00 1.33
N ASP A 269 -5.17 19.83 2.31
CA ASP A 269 -6.17 20.56 3.10
C ASP A 269 -6.85 21.69 2.32
N ARG A 270 -6.17 22.27 1.33
CA ARG A 270 -6.69 23.43 0.59
C ARG A 270 -7.06 23.12 -0.86
N HIS A 271 -6.38 22.17 -1.47
CA HIS A 271 -6.44 21.96 -2.92
C HIS A 271 -6.56 20.46 -3.29
N LEU A 272 -7.31 19.67 -2.51
CA LEU A 272 -7.45 18.22 -2.69
C LEU A 272 -7.72 17.81 -4.14
N ARG A 273 -8.80 18.36 -4.75
CA ARG A 273 -9.17 18.07 -6.14
C ARG A 273 -8.05 18.42 -7.14
N LYS A 274 -7.45 19.60 -7.00
CA LYS A 274 -6.37 20.04 -7.90
C LYS A 274 -5.15 19.14 -7.77
N ALA A 275 -4.81 18.71 -6.54
CA ALA A 275 -3.71 17.79 -6.29
C ALA A 275 -3.97 16.42 -6.93
N VAL A 276 -5.18 15.86 -6.82
CA VAL A 276 -5.55 14.59 -7.47
C VAL A 276 -5.47 14.71 -9.00
N LEU A 277 -6.05 15.77 -9.58
CA LEU A 277 -6.00 16.00 -11.05
C LEU A 277 -4.56 16.19 -11.54
N ALA A 278 -3.74 16.97 -10.82
CA ALA A 278 -2.33 17.17 -11.16
C ALA A 278 -1.55 15.86 -11.10
N SER A 279 -1.72 15.07 -10.04
CA SER A 279 -1.03 13.77 -9.88
C SER A 279 -1.40 12.78 -10.97
N LEU A 280 -2.70 12.58 -11.25
CA LEU A 280 -3.17 11.70 -12.31
C LEU A 280 -2.72 12.19 -13.70
N GLY A 281 -2.83 13.52 -13.96
CA GLY A 281 -2.43 14.11 -15.24
C GLY A 281 -0.93 14.00 -15.48
N THR A 282 -0.12 14.22 -14.45
CA THR A 282 1.33 14.04 -14.52
C THR A 282 1.70 12.59 -14.79
N PHE A 283 1.07 11.63 -14.12
CA PHE A 283 1.34 10.21 -14.38
C PHE A 283 0.85 9.79 -15.78
N ALA A 284 -0.29 10.30 -16.26
CA ALA A 284 -0.76 10.07 -17.63
C ALA A 284 0.24 10.62 -18.68
N ALA A 285 0.79 11.82 -18.45
CA ALA A 285 1.81 12.40 -19.31
C ALA A 285 3.08 11.54 -19.34
N ILE A 286 3.52 11.02 -18.18
CA ILE A 286 4.67 10.10 -18.12
C ILE A 286 4.36 8.79 -18.82
N ALA A 287 3.15 8.23 -18.67
CA ALA A 287 2.75 7.03 -19.40
C ALA A 287 2.84 7.26 -20.92
N LEU A 288 2.40 8.43 -21.40
CA LEU A 288 2.53 8.78 -22.82
C LEU A 288 4.00 8.88 -23.26
N VAL A 289 4.87 9.53 -22.47
CA VAL A 289 6.31 9.62 -22.75
C VAL A 289 6.96 8.24 -22.79
N PHE A 290 6.63 7.35 -21.87
CA PHE A 290 7.10 5.98 -21.86
C PHE A 290 6.63 5.19 -23.10
N GLY A 291 5.42 5.47 -23.63
CA GLY A 291 4.91 4.84 -24.84
C GLY A 291 5.81 5.06 -26.06
N PHE A 292 6.51 6.19 -26.14
CA PHE A 292 7.37 6.53 -27.26
C PHE A 292 8.86 6.37 -26.98
N PHE A 293 9.31 6.52 -25.74
CA PHE A 293 10.74 6.69 -25.42
C PHE A 293 11.25 5.79 -24.30
N ALA A 294 10.54 4.70 -23.94
CA ALA A 294 10.94 3.80 -22.84
C ALA A 294 12.26 3.04 -23.08
N GLN A 295 12.87 3.13 -24.27
CA GLN A 295 14.17 2.52 -24.55
C GLN A 295 15.36 3.39 -24.10
N SER A 296 15.11 4.63 -23.65
CA SER A 296 16.15 5.54 -23.16
C SER A 296 16.25 5.48 -21.63
N ALA A 297 17.43 5.13 -21.10
CA ALA A 297 17.70 5.12 -19.67
C ALA A 297 17.41 6.48 -19.01
N THR A 298 17.79 7.59 -19.68
CA THR A 298 17.50 8.95 -19.18
C THR A 298 16.00 9.20 -19.05
N VAL A 299 15.21 8.76 -20.03
CA VAL A 299 13.74 8.90 -20.00
C VAL A 299 13.16 8.03 -18.89
N ILE A 300 13.67 6.82 -18.68
CA ILE A 300 13.23 5.94 -17.59
C ILE A 300 13.48 6.62 -16.23
N TYR A 301 14.69 7.07 -15.94
CA TYR A 301 15.00 7.72 -14.66
C TYR A 301 14.19 8.99 -14.43
N ALA A 302 14.08 9.87 -15.42
CA ALA A 302 13.28 11.08 -15.35
C ALA A 302 11.79 10.76 -15.14
N GLY A 303 11.26 9.81 -15.91
CA GLY A 303 9.86 9.40 -15.80
C GLY A 303 9.55 8.71 -14.48
N VAL A 304 10.43 7.85 -13.97
CA VAL A 304 10.27 7.18 -12.66
C VAL A 304 10.32 8.19 -11.52
N LEU A 305 11.20 9.20 -11.58
CA LEU A 305 11.23 10.30 -10.61
C LEU A 305 9.88 11.05 -10.59
N VAL A 306 9.38 11.44 -11.77
CA VAL A 306 8.12 12.17 -11.87
C VAL A 306 6.93 11.28 -11.48
N TRP A 307 6.95 10.00 -11.83
CA TRP A 307 5.94 9.02 -11.38
C TRP A 307 5.95 8.88 -9.87
N GLY A 308 7.12 8.70 -9.23
CA GLY A 308 7.24 8.64 -7.77
C GLY A 308 6.68 9.89 -7.09
N LEU A 309 7.05 11.08 -7.60
CA LEU A 309 6.57 12.35 -7.08
C LEU A 309 5.04 12.46 -7.16
N SER A 310 4.44 12.07 -8.29
CA SER A 310 2.99 12.14 -8.50
C SER A 310 2.21 11.09 -7.73
N PHE A 311 2.81 9.91 -7.49
CA PHE A 311 2.15 8.79 -6.82
C PHE A 311 2.30 8.83 -5.29
N GLY A 312 3.38 9.41 -4.76
CA GLY A 312 3.71 9.35 -3.33
C GLY A 312 2.59 9.83 -2.41
N GLY A 313 1.81 10.83 -2.85
CA GLY A 313 0.66 11.36 -2.11
C GLY A 313 -0.67 10.66 -2.37
N ALA A 314 -0.74 9.68 -3.27
CA ALA A 314 -2.00 9.07 -3.72
C ALA A 314 -2.85 8.53 -2.58
N ALA A 315 -2.26 7.79 -1.66
CA ALA A 315 -2.96 7.23 -0.49
C ALA A 315 -3.58 8.35 0.37
N THR A 316 -2.82 9.39 0.69
CA THR A 316 -3.31 10.52 1.50
C THR A 316 -4.45 11.25 0.79
N LEU A 317 -4.31 11.54 -0.50
CA LEU A 317 -5.33 12.23 -1.28
C LEU A 317 -6.63 11.43 -1.35
N LEU A 318 -6.55 10.15 -1.69
CA LEU A 318 -7.73 9.30 -1.90
C LEU A 318 -8.43 8.92 -0.59
N GLN A 319 -7.67 8.62 0.47
CA GLN A 319 -8.25 8.34 1.78
C GLN A 319 -8.90 9.59 2.39
N THR A 320 -8.33 10.77 2.18
CA THR A 320 -8.94 12.04 2.59
C THR A 320 -10.23 12.30 1.83
N ALA A 321 -10.22 12.19 0.49
CA ALA A 321 -11.41 12.35 -0.32
C ALA A 321 -12.53 11.37 0.07
N LEU A 322 -12.15 10.14 0.39
CA LEU A 322 -13.09 9.09 0.78
C LEU A 322 -13.71 9.36 2.17
N ALA A 323 -12.89 9.77 3.14
CA ALA A 323 -13.36 10.11 4.48
C ALA A 323 -14.28 11.33 4.45
N ASP A 324 -13.92 12.37 3.68
CA ASP A 324 -14.75 13.57 3.52
C ASP A 324 -16.10 13.24 2.85
N SER A 325 -16.10 12.34 1.85
CA SER A 325 -17.33 11.91 1.18
C SER A 325 -18.24 11.05 2.06
N ALA A 326 -17.66 10.23 2.93
CA ALA A 326 -18.41 9.27 3.75
C ALA A 326 -18.90 9.86 5.08
N GLY A 327 -18.36 10.99 5.54
CA GLY A 327 -18.73 11.63 6.80
C GLY A 327 -18.64 10.66 8.00
N GLU A 328 -19.74 10.45 8.72
CA GLU A 328 -19.80 9.52 9.86
C GLU A 328 -19.48 8.06 9.47
N GLY A 329 -19.63 7.69 8.20
CA GLY A 329 -19.28 6.39 7.64
C GLY A 329 -17.80 6.24 7.26
N ALA A 330 -16.92 7.19 7.60
CA ALA A 330 -15.53 7.23 7.16
C ALA A 330 -14.74 5.94 7.48
N ASP A 331 -14.90 5.37 8.69
CA ASP A 331 -14.18 4.15 9.07
C ASP A 331 -14.58 2.95 8.18
N VAL A 332 -15.87 2.84 7.84
CA VAL A 332 -16.38 1.80 6.94
C VAL A 332 -15.92 2.07 5.50
N ALA A 333 -15.93 3.32 5.06
CA ALA A 333 -15.43 3.69 3.73
C ALA A 333 -13.93 3.39 3.58
N LEU A 334 -13.13 3.66 4.60
CA LEU A 334 -11.71 3.32 4.62
C LEU A 334 -11.47 1.81 4.61
N SER A 335 -12.33 1.00 5.24
CA SER A 335 -12.24 -0.47 5.10
C SER A 335 -12.57 -0.93 3.67
N LEU A 336 -13.53 -0.30 3.01
CA LEU A 336 -13.79 -0.51 1.57
C LEU A 336 -12.61 -0.10 0.70
N ASN A 337 -11.92 0.99 1.06
CA ASN A 337 -10.70 1.39 0.37
C ASN A 337 -9.63 0.29 0.43
N VAL A 338 -9.45 -0.37 1.58
CA VAL A 338 -8.49 -1.50 1.70
C VAL A 338 -8.87 -2.61 0.72
N VAL A 339 -10.15 -2.95 0.61
CA VAL A 339 -10.64 -3.98 -0.33
C VAL A 339 -10.36 -3.57 -1.78
N VAL A 340 -10.73 -2.36 -2.18
CA VAL A 340 -10.56 -1.86 -3.56
C VAL A 340 -9.06 -1.74 -3.89
N TRP A 341 -8.25 -1.27 -2.94
CA TRP A 341 -6.80 -1.13 -3.08
C TRP A 341 -6.13 -2.49 -3.36
N ASN A 342 -6.40 -3.48 -2.51
CA ASN A 342 -5.87 -4.84 -2.70
C ASN A 342 -6.41 -5.52 -3.96
N SER A 343 -7.68 -5.26 -4.32
CA SER A 343 -8.23 -5.73 -5.60
C SER A 343 -7.45 -5.15 -6.78
N ALA A 344 -7.13 -3.85 -6.75
CA ALA A 344 -6.36 -3.20 -7.80
C ALA A 344 -4.92 -3.75 -7.88
N ILE A 345 -4.29 -4.08 -6.73
CA ILE A 345 -2.98 -4.72 -6.68
C ILE A 345 -3.05 -6.11 -7.35
N ALA A 346 -4.01 -6.95 -6.93
CA ALA A 346 -4.16 -8.30 -7.44
C ALA A 346 -4.48 -8.30 -8.96
N ILE A 347 -5.44 -7.49 -9.38
CA ILE A 347 -5.84 -7.36 -10.78
C ILE A 347 -4.68 -6.76 -11.61
N GLY A 348 -3.95 -5.77 -11.07
CA GLY A 348 -2.82 -5.14 -11.73
C GLY A 348 -1.68 -6.11 -11.99
N ALA A 349 -1.29 -6.90 -10.98
CA ALA A 349 -0.26 -7.90 -11.13
C ALA A 349 -0.70 -9.03 -12.09
N LEU A 350 -1.96 -9.48 -12.02
CA LEU A 350 -2.50 -10.47 -12.96
C LEU A 350 -2.54 -9.92 -14.41
N THR A 351 -3.13 -8.75 -14.59
CA THR A 351 -3.26 -8.12 -15.92
C THR A 351 -1.88 -7.82 -16.50
N GLY A 352 -0.97 -7.27 -15.71
CA GLY A 352 0.40 -6.99 -16.13
C GLY A 352 1.14 -8.27 -16.59
N GLY A 353 0.94 -9.39 -15.88
CA GLY A 353 1.50 -10.68 -16.30
C GLY A 353 0.94 -11.18 -17.63
N VAL A 354 -0.39 -11.13 -17.81
CA VAL A 354 -1.02 -11.52 -19.07
C VAL A 354 -0.56 -10.63 -20.23
N LEU A 355 -0.50 -9.32 -20.01
CA LEU A 355 -0.01 -8.37 -21.03
C LEU A 355 1.46 -8.62 -21.37
N LEU A 356 2.30 -8.91 -20.37
CA LEU A 356 3.71 -9.23 -20.57
C LEU A 356 3.89 -10.48 -21.45
N ASP A 357 3.17 -11.55 -21.14
CA ASP A 357 3.30 -12.83 -21.84
C ASP A 357 2.70 -12.80 -23.26
N GLN A 358 1.59 -12.09 -23.46
CA GLN A 358 0.86 -12.11 -24.75
C GLN A 358 1.34 -11.03 -25.73
N ILE A 359 1.76 -9.86 -25.23
CA ILE A 359 2.03 -8.68 -26.07
C ILE A 359 3.44 -8.14 -25.83
N GLY A 360 3.94 -8.28 -24.59
CA GLY A 360 5.22 -7.72 -24.15
C GLY A 360 5.07 -6.37 -23.44
N VAL A 361 6.18 -5.87 -22.87
CA VAL A 361 6.22 -4.66 -22.02
C VAL A 361 5.82 -3.36 -22.72
N GLY A 362 5.96 -3.32 -24.06
CA GLY A 362 5.65 -2.12 -24.85
C GLY A 362 4.20 -1.67 -24.79
N ILE A 363 3.27 -2.56 -24.38
CA ILE A 363 1.85 -2.21 -24.23
C ILE A 363 1.56 -1.49 -22.89
N PHE A 364 2.41 -1.65 -21.88
CA PHE A 364 2.16 -1.12 -20.53
C PHE A 364 1.82 0.37 -20.54
N PRO A 365 2.64 1.26 -21.15
CA PRO A 365 2.36 2.69 -21.14
C PRO A 365 0.98 3.05 -21.68
N TRP A 366 0.51 2.36 -22.69
CA TRP A 366 -0.80 2.61 -23.30
C TRP A 366 -1.96 2.17 -22.41
N VAL A 367 -1.83 1.02 -21.74
CA VAL A 367 -2.81 0.55 -20.76
C VAL A 367 -2.85 1.48 -19.55
N LEU A 368 -1.68 1.91 -19.04
CA LEU A 368 -1.60 2.90 -17.99
C LEU A 368 -2.31 4.20 -18.37
N LEU A 369 -2.03 4.70 -19.59
CA LEU A 369 -2.65 5.93 -20.11
C LEU A 369 -4.17 5.85 -20.11
N VAL A 370 -4.75 4.74 -20.60
CA VAL A 370 -6.20 4.54 -20.61
C VAL A 370 -6.78 4.54 -19.20
N LEU A 371 -6.15 3.82 -18.26
CA LEU A 371 -6.60 3.75 -16.85
C LEU A 371 -6.54 5.13 -16.17
N LEU A 372 -5.45 5.89 -16.40
CA LEU A 372 -5.26 7.21 -15.82
C LEU A 372 -6.21 8.25 -16.41
N LEU A 373 -6.49 8.17 -17.72
CA LEU A 373 -7.52 9.01 -18.35
C LEU A 373 -8.92 8.68 -17.82
N ALA A 374 -9.22 7.41 -17.58
CA ALA A 374 -10.47 7.02 -16.92
C ALA A 374 -10.56 7.60 -15.50
N GLY A 375 -9.47 7.51 -14.72
CA GLY A 375 -9.38 8.14 -13.39
C GLY A 375 -9.58 9.66 -13.44
N LEU A 376 -8.93 10.34 -14.37
CA LEU A 376 -9.10 11.79 -14.60
C LEU A 376 -10.56 12.13 -14.95
N TRP A 377 -11.17 11.37 -15.83
CA TRP A 377 -12.58 11.55 -16.20
C TRP A 377 -13.52 11.39 -15.00
N ILE A 378 -13.29 10.37 -14.15
CA ILE A 378 -14.06 10.18 -12.91
C ILE A 378 -13.93 11.40 -11.99
N VAL A 379 -12.69 11.88 -11.73
CA VAL A 379 -12.46 13.05 -10.88
C VAL A 379 -13.12 14.29 -11.46
N PHE A 380 -13.03 14.47 -12.78
CA PHE A 380 -13.64 15.61 -13.46
C PHE A 380 -15.16 15.60 -13.33
N SER A 381 -15.78 14.44 -13.53
CA SER A 381 -17.23 14.24 -13.45
C SER A 381 -17.75 14.32 -12.00
N ALA A 382 -16.95 13.90 -11.02
CA ALA A 382 -17.33 13.86 -9.59
C ALA A 382 -17.12 15.20 -8.86
N ARG A 383 -17.24 16.34 -9.57
CA ARG A 383 -17.02 17.68 -9.01
C ARG A 383 -18.01 18.11 -7.94
N GLN A 384 -19.17 17.50 -7.89
CA GLN A 384 -20.21 17.79 -6.92
C GLN A 384 -20.08 16.91 -5.66
N TYR A 385 -19.72 15.64 -5.84
CA TYR A 385 -19.54 14.67 -4.78
C TYR A 385 -18.29 13.83 -5.04
N GLY A 386 -17.48 13.60 -4.00
CA GLY A 386 -16.21 12.86 -4.08
C GLY A 386 -15.01 13.76 -4.24
N PHE A 387 -15.00 14.66 -5.22
CA PHE A 387 -13.92 15.62 -5.46
C PHE A 387 -14.51 17.02 -5.69
N PRO A 388 -15.08 17.68 -4.67
CA PRO A 388 -15.74 18.98 -4.82
C PRO A 388 -14.75 20.08 -5.25
N GLU A 389 -15.29 21.07 -5.96
CA GLU A 389 -14.54 22.28 -6.33
C GLU A 389 -14.47 23.25 -5.13
N GLY A 390 -13.36 23.97 -5.03
CA GLY A 390 -13.14 24.94 -3.97
C GLY A 390 -12.12 24.49 -2.92
N GLN A 391 -12.06 25.26 -1.84
CA GLN A 391 -11.25 24.89 -0.68
C GLN A 391 -12.00 23.83 0.13
N ARG A 392 -11.26 22.84 0.65
CA ARG A 392 -11.79 21.84 1.57
C ARG A 392 -12.31 22.57 2.82
N GLN A 393 -13.60 22.46 3.09
CA GLN A 393 -14.16 22.90 4.35
C GLN A 393 -13.76 21.88 5.40
N SER A 394 -12.96 22.30 6.38
CA SER A 394 -12.76 21.48 7.60
C SER A 394 -14.12 21.28 8.22
N PRO A 395 -14.51 20.07 8.67
CA PRO A 395 -15.70 19.90 9.44
C PRO A 395 -15.52 20.77 10.71
N GLU A 396 -16.22 21.89 10.77
CA GLU A 396 -16.40 22.63 12.02
C GLU A 396 -17.15 21.68 12.94
N PHE A 397 -16.54 21.39 14.06
CA PHE A 397 -17.19 20.69 15.16
C PHE A 397 -18.29 21.61 15.69
N SER A 398 -19.53 21.43 15.20
CA SER A 398 -20.74 21.97 15.79
C SER A 398 -21.25 21.06 16.89
#